data_476c336f803b8bd6b5d1af4373f3d63c
#
_entry.id   476c336f803b8bd6b5d1af4373f3d63c
#
_cell.length_a   1.000
_cell.length_b   1.000
_cell.length_c   1.000
_cell.angle_alpha   90.00
_cell.angle_beta   90.00
_cell.angle_gamma   90.00
#
_symmetry.space_group_name_H-M   'P 1'
#
loop_
_entity.id
_entity.type
_entity.pdbx_description
1 polymer ?
#
loop_
_entity_poly.entity_id
_entity_poly.type
_entity_poly.pdbx_seq_one_letter_code
_entity_poly.pdbx_strand_id
1 'polypeptide(L)'
;DYEEIYLPSKDIIKIIKDYGDPFYIKIDVEHYDQEILKKLLTSKIIPPYISSESHNIEVFSSLVILGKYNSFKLVDGASVSERYKDHEISTNSGKINYSFPHHSAGPFGNDISGPWMTAHNFFHALGIAGLGWKDIHASNIETPDANYRPQPHVNISIKI
;
A
#
# COMPACT_ATOMS: atom_id res chain seq x y z
N ASP A 1 -16.68 -25.34 16.48
CA ASP A 1 -15.82 -26.37 15.90
C ASP A 1 -14.96 -25.66 14.85
N TYR A 2 -13.63 -25.80 14.93
CA TYR A 2 -12.69 -25.30 13.93
C TYR A 2 -12.20 -26.50 13.12
N GLU A 3 -12.16 -26.33 11.79
CA GLU A 3 -11.56 -27.30 10.90
C GLU A 3 -10.13 -26.83 10.58
N GLU A 4 -9.12 -27.62 10.92
CA GLU A 4 -7.73 -27.34 10.51
C GLU A 4 -7.53 -27.78 9.07
N ILE A 5 -7.21 -26.83 8.20
CA ILE A 5 -6.89 -27.09 6.80
C ILE A 5 -5.38 -26.90 6.60
N TYR A 6 -4.69 -27.97 6.22
CA TYR A 6 -3.26 -27.90 5.87
C TYR A 6 -3.11 -27.54 4.39
N LEU A 7 -2.58 -26.33 4.13
CA LEU A 7 -2.26 -25.88 2.78
C LEU A 7 -0.74 -25.88 2.57
N PRO A 8 -0.24 -26.34 1.40
CA PRO A 8 1.17 -26.25 1.10
C PRO A 8 1.59 -24.80 0.93
N SER A 9 2.57 -24.35 1.72
CA SER A 9 3.19 -23.05 1.53
C SER A 9 4.07 -23.04 0.29
N LYS A 10 4.09 -21.94 -0.46
CA LYS A 10 4.99 -21.73 -1.59
C LYS A 10 5.97 -20.61 -1.30
N ASP A 11 7.20 -20.78 -1.71
CA ASP A 11 8.21 -19.73 -1.60
C ASP A 11 7.95 -18.66 -2.65
N ILE A 12 7.66 -17.42 -2.21
CA ILE A 12 7.40 -16.26 -3.08
C ILE A 12 8.57 -15.99 -4.03
N ILE A 13 9.81 -16.18 -3.58
CA ILE A 13 11.01 -15.98 -4.42
C ILE A 13 11.03 -16.98 -5.57
N LYS A 14 10.64 -18.23 -5.29
CA LYS A 14 10.55 -19.26 -6.34
C LYS A 14 9.44 -18.92 -7.34
N ILE A 15 8.29 -18.49 -6.86
CA ILE A 15 7.19 -18.06 -7.74
C ILE A 15 7.67 -16.96 -8.70
N ILE A 16 8.32 -15.92 -8.18
CA ILE A 16 8.80 -14.82 -9.00
C ILE A 16 9.85 -15.27 -10.01
N LYS A 17 10.77 -16.19 -9.62
CA LYS A 17 11.74 -16.77 -10.55
C LYS A 17 11.10 -17.58 -11.69
N ASP A 18 9.99 -18.27 -11.36
CA ASP A 18 9.29 -19.12 -12.33
C ASP A 18 8.42 -18.30 -13.31
N TYR A 19 7.86 -17.17 -12.85
CA TYR A 19 6.88 -16.36 -13.62
C TYR A 19 7.43 -15.01 -14.11
N GLY A 20 8.60 -14.56 -13.62
CA GLY A 20 9.21 -13.29 -13.97
C GLY A 20 8.94 -12.17 -12.98
N ASP A 21 9.59 -11.01 -13.21
CA ASP A 21 9.54 -9.85 -12.32
C ASP A 21 8.14 -9.22 -12.33
N PRO A 22 7.51 -9.06 -11.17
CA PRO A 22 6.18 -8.45 -11.08
C PRO A 22 6.26 -6.92 -11.25
N PHE A 23 5.25 -6.36 -11.90
CA PHE A 23 5.08 -4.91 -11.97
C PHE A 23 4.51 -4.33 -10.66
N TYR A 24 3.65 -5.10 -10.00
CA TYR A 24 3.04 -4.76 -8.71
C TYR A 24 2.94 -5.98 -7.80
N ILE A 25 3.25 -5.81 -6.53
CA ILE A 25 3.01 -6.81 -5.49
C ILE A 25 2.12 -6.19 -4.41
N LYS A 26 1.01 -6.85 -4.08
CA LYS A 26 0.24 -6.63 -2.86
C LYS A 26 0.62 -7.72 -1.84
N ILE A 27 0.98 -7.31 -0.63
CA ILE A 27 1.18 -8.19 0.52
C ILE A 27 0.05 -7.92 1.52
N ASP A 28 -0.67 -8.98 1.89
CA ASP A 28 -1.82 -8.93 2.78
C ASP A 28 -2.01 -10.33 3.38
N VAL A 29 -1.27 -10.62 4.42
CA VAL A 29 -1.17 -11.95 5.05
C VAL A 29 -1.25 -11.86 6.58
N GLU A 30 -2.04 -10.95 7.08
CA GLU A 30 -2.41 -10.83 8.50
C GLU A 30 -1.21 -10.95 9.45
N HIS A 31 -0.50 -9.85 9.69
CA HIS A 31 0.69 -9.75 10.56
C HIS A 31 1.99 -10.38 10.04
N TYR A 32 1.99 -11.16 8.96
CA TYR A 32 3.19 -11.72 8.32
C TYR A 32 3.75 -10.84 7.19
N ASP A 33 3.10 -9.72 6.90
CA ASP A 33 3.45 -8.78 5.83
C ASP A 33 4.91 -8.36 5.88
N GLN A 34 5.40 -8.00 7.06
CA GLN A 34 6.77 -7.56 7.28
C GLN A 34 7.80 -8.63 6.91
N GLU A 35 7.56 -9.89 7.28
CA GLU A 35 8.49 -10.98 7.02
C GLU A 35 8.60 -11.27 5.52
N ILE A 36 7.46 -11.28 4.82
CA ILE A 36 7.42 -11.46 3.36
C ILE A 36 8.09 -10.27 2.68
N LEU A 37 7.79 -9.06 3.11
CA LEU A 37 8.40 -7.83 2.58
C LEU A 37 9.92 -7.85 2.74
N LYS A 38 10.44 -8.15 3.91
CA LYS A 38 11.87 -8.28 4.18
C LYS A 38 12.51 -9.33 3.27
N LYS A 39 11.88 -10.50 3.14
CA LYS A 39 12.37 -11.57 2.27
C LYS A 39 12.50 -11.14 0.82
N LEU A 40 11.48 -10.48 0.27
CA LEU A 40 11.49 -9.93 -1.09
C LEU A 40 12.62 -8.92 -1.28
N LEU A 41 12.66 -7.88 -0.43
CA LEU A 41 13.59 -6.77 -0.57
C LEU A 41 15.06 -7.17 -0.33
N THR A 42 15.33 -8.07 0.60
CA THR A 42 16.69 -8.62 0.81
C THR A 42 17.12 -9.52 -0.35
N SER A 43 16.18 -10.16 -1.04
CA SER A 43 16.44 -10.93 -2.27
C SER A 43 16.53 -10.05 -3.53
N LYS A 44 16.53 -8.71 -3.37
CA LYS A 44 16.61 -7.73 -4.46
C LYS A 44 15.41 -7.76 -5.43
N ILE A 45 14.28 -8.25 -4.97
CA ILE A 45 13.02 -8.17 -5.72
C ILE A 45 12.35 -6.86 -5.32
N ILE A 46 12.46 -5.86 -6.19
CA ILE A 46 12.02 -4.48 -5.95
C ILE A 46 11.11 -4.07 -7.13
N PRO A 47 9.81 -4.43 -7.09
CA PRO A 47 8.89 -4.08 -8.18
C PRO A 47 8.69 -2.57 -8.28
N PRO A 48 8.25 -2.06 -9.44
CA PRO A 48 7.90 -0.63 -9.63
C PRO A 48 6.88 -0.11 -8.61
N TYR A 49 5.93 -0.97 -8.24
CA TYR A 49 4.92 -0.69 -7.22
C TYR A 49 4.81 -1.85 -6.23
N ILE A 50 4.64 -1.52 -4.97
CA ILE A 50 4.38 -2.49 -3.90
C ILE A 50 3.42 -1.90 -2.89
N SER A 51 2.55 -2.73 -2.31
CA SER A 51 1.76 -2.34 -1.14
C SER A 51 1.77 -3.42 -0.08
N SER A 52 1.65 -2.98 1.16
CA SER A 52 1.58 -3.86 2.32
C SER A 52 0.79 -3.17 3.42
N GLU A 53 0.10 -3.95 4.23
CA GLU A 53 -0.70 -3.42 5.33
C GLU A 53 0.19 -2.87 6.45
N SER A 54 -0.25 -1.76 7.07
CA SER A 54 0.55 -1.01 8.06
C SER A 54 0.33 -1.49 9.50
N HIS A 55 0.37 -2.80 9.76
CA HIS A 55 0.21 -3.33 11.11
C HIS A 55 1.29 -2.85 12.09
N ASN A 56 2.49 -2.55 11.56
CA ASN A 56 3.59 -2.01 12.35
C ASN A 56 4.45 -1.05 11.50
N ILE A 57 5.27 -0.25 12.19
CA ILE A 57 6.14 0.75 11.55
C ILE A 57 7.28 0.11 10.73
N GLU A 58 7.59 -1.15 10.98
CA GLU A 58 8.69 -1.82 10.28
C GLU A 58 8.36 -2.11 8.81
N VAL A 59 7.08 -2.17 8.47
CA VAL A 59 6.63 -2.23 7.06
C VAL A 59 7.14 -0.99 6.32
N PHE A 60 6.84 0.20 6.83
CA PHE A 60 7.30 1.46 6.22
C PHE A 60 8.83 1.57 6.22
N SER A 61 9.49 1.29 7.33
CA SER A 61 10.94 1.37 7.43
C SER A 61 11.64 0.39 6.48
N SER A 62 11.09 -0.81 6.27
CA SER A 62 11.62 -1.78 5.31
C SER A 62 11.50 -1.29 3.87
N LEU A 63 10.38 -0.69 3.50
CA LEU A 63 10.20 -0.08 2.18
C LEU A 63 11.23 1.02 1.91
N VAL A 64 11.50 1.89 2.89
CA VAL A 64 12.48 2.98 2.77
C VAL A 64 13.92 2.44 2.77
N ILE A 65 14.29 1.60 3.74
CA ILE A 65 15.67 1.22 3.99
C ILE A 65 16.13 0.10 3.05
N LEU A 66 15.35 -0.95 2.93
CA LEU A 66 15.69 -2.12 2.12
C LEU A 66 15.28 -1.97 0.67
N GLY A 67 14.04 -1.49 0.44
CA GLY A 67 13.47 -1.30 -0.89
C GLY A 67 13.95 -0.05 -1.61
N LYS A 68 14.46 0.95 -0.87
CA LYS A 68 14.87 2.26 -1.41
C LYS A 68 13.74 2.99 -2.15
N TYR A 69 12.50 2.69 -1.81
CA TYR A 69 11.37 3.43 -2.34
C TYR A 69 11.39 4.89 -1.85
N ASN A 70 10.99 5.80 -2.72
CA ASN A 70 11.04 7.24 -2.47
C ASN A 70 9.67 7.93 -2.53
N SER A 71 8.66 7.24 -3.03
CA SER A 71 7.31 7.78 -3.25
C SER A 71 6.28 6.90 -2.56
N PHE A 72 5.37 7.52 -1.80
CA PHE A 72 4.43 6.82 -0.93
C PHE A 72 3.02 7.39 -1.02
N LYS A 73 2.01 6.53 -0.95
CA LYS A 73 0.60 6.87 -0.72
C LYS A 73 0.02 5.97 0.36
N LEU A 74 -1.03 6.44 1.03
CA LEU A 74 -1.76 5.69 2.05
C LEU A 74 -3.19 5.46 1.58
N VAL A 75 -3.64 4.21 1.65
CA VAL A 75 -5.04 3.83 1.45
C VAL A 75 -5.59 3.33 2.77
N ASP A 76 -6.63 4.00 3.27
CA ASP A 76 -7.34 3.58 4.47
C ASP A 76 -8.42 2.56 4.11
N GLY A 77 -8.24 1.31 4.53
CA GLY A 77 -9.13 0.19 4.21
C GLY A 77 -10.58 0.44 4.60
N ALA A 78 -10.80 1.09 5.74
CA ALA A 78 -12.15 1.40 6.21
C ALA A 78 -12.92 2.37 5.28
N SER A 79 -12.22 3.22 4.55
CA SER A 79 -12.81 4.24 3.67
C SER A 79 -12.86 3.85 2.19
N VAL A 80 -12.31 2.72 1.79
CA VAL A 80 -12.16 2.31 0.37
C VAL A 80 -13.48 2.33 -0.38
N SER A 81 -14.51 1.69 0.15
CA SER A 81 -15.80 1.56 -0.55
C SER A 81 -16.55 2.88 -0.75
N GLU A 82 -16.30 3.85 0.12
CA GLU A 82 -16.88 5.19 -0.01
C GLU A 82 -16.02 6.07 -0.91
N ARG A 83 -14.71 6.10 -0.66
CA ARG A 83 -13.77 6.99 -1.35
C ARG A 83 -13.57 6.62 -2.82
N TYR A 84 -13.64 5.33 -3.14
CA TYR A 84 -13.42 4.79 -4.48
C TYR A 84 -14.70 4.17 -5.08
N LYS A 85 -15.85 4.74 -4.71
CA LYS A 85 -17.11 4.46 -5.39
C LYS A 85 -17.13 5.13 -6.75
N ASP A 86 -17.52 4.38 -7.79
CA ASP A 86 -17.54 4.85 -9.20
C ASP A 86 -16.21 5.51 -9.62
N HIS A 87 -15.10 4.97 -9.12
CA HIS A 87 -13.77 5.51 -9.35
C HIS A 87 -13.30 5.19 -10.76
N GLU A 88 -12.79 6.21 -11.48
CA GLU A 88 -12.22 6.04 -12.80
C GLU A 88 -10.82 5.41 -12.68
N ILE A 89 -10.63 4.27 -13.31
CA ILE A 89 -9.34 3.59 -13.41
C ILE A 89 -8.89 3.52 -14.87
N SER A 90 -7.58 3.66 -15.08
CA SER A 90 -6.97 3.56 -16.40
C SER A 90 -6.60 2.12 -16.74
N THR A 91 -7.02 1.65 -17.89
CA THR A 91 -6.69 0.32 -18.42
C THR A 91 -6.06 0.43 -19.79
N ASN A 92 -5.49 -0.67 -20.30
CA ASN A 92 -4.97 -0.73 -21.66
C ASN A 92 -6.05 -0.51 -22.75
N SER A 93 -7.31 -0.75 -22.40
CA SER A 93 -8.47 -0.58 -23.28
C SER A 93 -9.17 0.76 -23.15
N GLY A 94 -8.66 1.66 -22.30
CA GLY A 94 -9.25 2.95 -21.97
C GLY A 94 -9.63 3.08 -20.50
N LYS A 95 -10.44 4.08 -20.20
CA LYS A 95 -10.90 4.36 -18.82
C LYS A 95 -12.20 3.63 -18.54
N ILE A 96 -12.30 3.08 -17.33
CA ILE A 96 -13.53 2.44 -16.84
C ILE A 96 -13.84 2.95 -15.45
N ASN A 97 -15.13 3.01 -15.08
CA ASN A 97 -15.54 3.25 -13.72
C ASN A 97 -15.68 1.93 -12.96
N TYR A 98 -15.10 1.87 -11.78
CA TYR A 98 -15.16 0.70 -10.91
C TYR A 98 -15.46 1.12 -9.46
N SER A 99 -16.34 0.40 -8.80
CA SER A 99 -16.64 0.61 -7.39
C SER A 99 -15.92 -0.45 -6.56
N PHE A 100 -14.95 -0.01 -5.76
CA PHE A 100 -14.18 -0.91 -4.91
C PHE A 100 -15.04 -1.33 -3.70
N PRO A 101 -15.22 -2.64 -3.46
CA PRO A 101 -15.99 -3.12 -2.31
C PRO A 101 -15.27 -2.88 -0.98
N HIS A 102 -16.01 -2.95 0.13
CA HIS A 102 -15.52 -2.66 1.49
C HIS A 102 -14.27 -3.46 1.89
N HIS A 103 -14.13 -4.69 1.42
CA HIS A 103 -12.98 -5.55 1.76
C HIS A 103 -11.88 -5.56 0.71
N SER A 104 -11.87 -4.59 -0.19
CA SER A 104 -10.81 -4.50 -1.20
C SER A 104 -9.68 -3.60 -0.73
N ALA A 105 -8.47 -3.86 -1.25
CA ALA A 105 -7.30 -3.00 -1.04
C ALA A 105 -7.40 -1.63 -1.75
N GLY A 106 -8.48 -1.39 -2.50
CA GLY A 106 -8.61 -0.19 -3.33
C GLY A 106 -7.75 -0.23 -4.60
N PRO A 107 -7.61 0.91 -5.28
CA PRO A 107 -6.76 1.05 -6.47
C PRO A 107 -5.27 0.99 -6.12
N PHE A 108 -4.41 0.91 -7.14
CA PHE A 108 -2.97 1.04 -6.95
C PHE A 108 -2.37 2.09 -7.91
N GLY A 109 -1.12 2.49 -7.67
CA GLY A 109 -0.41 3.41 -8.55
C GLY A 109 -1.03 4.79 -8.60
N ASN A 110 -1.19 5.33 -9.81
CA ASN A 110 -1.74 6.66 -10.02
C ASN A 110 -3.28 6.73 -9.91
N ASP A 111 -3.95 5.59 -9.88
CA ASP A 111 -5.39 5.55 -9.62
C ASP A 111 -5.73 5.79 -8.13
N ILE A 112 -4.74 5.74 -7.22
CA ILE A 112 -4.91 6.19 -5.83
C ILE A 112 -4.99 7.71 -5.80
N SER A 113 -6.03 8.24 -5.17
CA SER A 113 -6.25 9.69 -5.02
C SER A 113 -5.11 10.38 -4.24
N GLY A 114 -4.84 11.63 -4.61
CA GLY A 114 -3.85 12.48 -3.96
C GLY A 114 -2.42 12.30 -4.49
N PRO A 115 -1.50 13.17 -4.06
CA PRO A 115 -0.14 13.18 -4.53
C PRO A 115 0.68 12.02 -3.94
N TRP A 116 1.71 11.60 -4.67
CA TRP A 116 2.78 10.82 -4.09
C TRP A 116 3.56 11.66 -3.10
N MET A 117 3.84 11.11 -1.92
CA MET A 117 4.54 11.79 -0.83
C MET A 117 6.00 11.32 -0.76
N THR A 118 6.91 12.22 -0.37
CA THR A 118 8.25 11.81 0.05
C THR A 118 8.16 10.93 1.30
N ALA A 119 9.19 10.12 1.59
CA ALA A 119 9.24 9.32 2.82
C ALA A 119 9.05 10.18 4.08
N HIS A 120 9.62 11.39 4.12
CA HIS A 120 9.46 12.33 5.24
C HIS A 120 7.99 12.75 5.41
N ASN A 121 7.33 13.22 4.34
CA ASN A 121 5.95 13.67 4.41
C ASN A 121 4.98 12.52 4.68
N PHE A 122 5.27 11.33 4.13
CA PHE A 122 4.50 10.13 4.39
C PHE A 122 4.59 9.67 5.85
N PHE A 123 5.76 9.77 6.47
CA PHE A 123 5.92 9.48 7.89
C PHE A 123 5.02 10.36 8.75
N HIS A 124 4.91 11.66 8.43
CA HIS A 124 3.95 12.54 9.09
C HIS A 124 2.49 12.12 8.83
N ALA A 125 2.15 11.78 7.59
CA ALA A 125 0.80 11.29 7.26
C ALA A 125 0.45 10.03 8.03
N LEU A 126 1.38 9.08 8.13
CA LEU A 126 1.21 7.84 8.87
C LEU A 126 1.06 8.11 10.38
N GLY A 127 1.83 9.07 10.93
CA GLY A 127 1.69 9.51 12.32
C GLY A 127 0.32 10.13 12.64
N ILE A 128 -0.26 10.86 11.69
CA ILE A 128 -1.61 11.43 11.80
C ILE A 128 -2.69 10.34 11.69
N ALA A 129 -2.56 9.46 10.70
CA ALA A 129 -3.54 8.42 10.40
C ALA A 129 -3.50 7.25 11.38
N GLY A 130 -2.35 7.00 12.01
CA GLY A 130 -2.07 5.82 12.82
C GLY A 130 -1.84 4.56 11.99
N LEU A 131 -1.37 3.51 12.65
CA LEU A 131 -1.23 2.18 12.09
C LEU A 131 -2.57 1.43 12.07
N GLY A 132 -2.60 0.25 11.48
CA GLY A 132 -3.76 -0.64 11.44
C GLY A 132 -4.21 -0.94 10.01
N TRP A 133 -5.50 -1.12 9.79
CA TRP A 133 -6.06 -1.47 8.47
C TRP A 133 -5.91 -0.35 7.44
N LYS A 134 -4.66 -0.18 7.03
CA LYS A 134 -4.24 0.80 6.02
C LYS A 134 -3.13 0.21 5.18
N ASP A 135 -3.23 0.38 3.87
CA ASP A 135 -2.19 -0.04 2.93
C ASP A 135 -1.19 1.09 2.68
N ILE A 136 0.08 0.78 2.92
CA ILE A 136 1.20 1.62 2.49
C ILE A 136 1.52 1.22 1.05
N HIS A 137 1.27 2.11 0.11
CA HIS A 137 1.71 1.97 -1.27
C HIS A 137 3.04 2.69 -1.47
N ALA A 138 3.99 2.01 -2.10
CA ALA A 138 5.30 2.57 -2.41
C ALA A 138 5.63 2.40 -3.90
N SER A 139 6.38 3.36 -4.44
CA SER A 139 6.87 3.33 -5.81
C SER A 139 8.31 3.87 -5.89
N ASN A 140 9.09 3.31 -6.82
CA ASN A 140 10.42 3.79 -7.18
C ASN A 140 10.46 4.45 -8.57
N ILE A 141 9.33 4.49 -9.27
CA ILE A 141 9.21 5.13 -10.60
C ILE A 141 8.37 6.41 -10.56
N GLU A 142 7.61 6.65 -9.50
CA GLU A 142 6.82 7.86 -9.33
C GLU A 142 7.64 9.00 -8.72
N THR A 143 7.27 10.24 -9.06
CA THR A 143 7.91 11.43 -8.49
C THR A 143 7.09 11.96 -7.32
N PRO A 144 7.64 12.03 -6.11
CA PRO A 144 6.90 12.55 -4.96
C PRO A 144 6.81 14.07 -4.98
N ASP A 145 5.68 14.61 -4.54
CA ASP A 145 5.53 16.05 -4.28
C ASP A 145 6.23 16.43 -2.97
N ALA A 146 7.41 17.05 -3.11
CA ALA A 146 8.20 17.50 -1.97
C ALA A 146 7.54 18.63 -1.16
N ASN A 147 6.59 19.36 -1.76
CA ASN A 147 5.90 20.48 -1.13
C ASN A 147 4.62 20.08 -0.41
N TYR A 148 4.08 18.90 -0.71
CA TYR A 148 2.89 18.40 -0.04
C TYR A 148 3.13 18.25 1.46
N ARG A 149 2.18 18.75 2.25
CA ARG A 149 2.19 18.63 3.72
C ARG A 149 0.88 17.99 4.16
N PRO A 150 0.91 16.77 4.71
CA PRO A 150 -0.28 16.17 5.26
C PRO A 150 -0.82 17.02 6.42
N GLN A 151 -2.14 17.23 6.42
CA GLN A 151 -2.81 17.99 7.45
C GLN A 151 -3.69 17.06 8.29
N PRO A 152 -3.70 17.20 9.62
CA PRO A 152 -4.68 16.51 10.45
C PRO A 152 -6.08 17.06 10.12
N HIS A 153 -7.04 16.17 9.92
CA HIS A 153 -8.44 16.56 9.86
C HIS A 153 -8.92 16.92 11.28
N VAL A 154 -8.69 18.15 11.70
CA VAL A 154 -9.18 18.64 12.99
C VAL A 154 -10.57 19.23 12.77
N ASN A 155 -11.62 18.45 13.02
CA ASN A 155 -12.96 18.99 13.19
C ASN A 155 -13.07 19.63 14.58
N ILE A 156 -12.70 20.90 14.71
CA ILE A 156 -12.94 21.69 15.93
C ILE A 156 -14.40 22.14 15.87
N SER A 157 -15.29 21.37 16.44
CA SER A 157 -16.63 21.88 16.78
C SER A 157 -16.55 22.65 18.09
N ILE A 158 -16.41 23.98 18.00
CA ILE A 158 -16.57 24.86 19.15
C ILE A 158 -18.08 24.94 19.44
N LYS A 159 -18.54 24.25 20.48
CA LYS A 159 -19.87 24.55 21.05
C LYS A 159 -19.71 25.80 21.90
N ILE A 160 -20.24 26.92 21.40
CA ILE A 160 -20.45 28.14 22.17
C ILE A 160 -21.75 27.99 22.94
#